data_167da653c5e9c97c05fed6160b4a3b1c
#
_entry.id   167da653c5e9c97c05fed6160b4a3b1c
#
_cell.length_a   1.000
_cell.length_b   1.000
_cell.length_c   1.000
_cell.angle_alpha   90.00
_cell.angle_beta   90.00
_cell.angle_gamma   90.00
#
_symmetry.space_group_name_H-M   'P 1'
#
loop_
_entity.id
_entity.type
_entity.pdbx_description
1 polymer ?
#
loop_
_entity_poly.entity_id
_entity_poly.type
_entity_poly.pdbx_seq_one_letter_code
_entity_poly.pdbx_strand_id
1 'polypeptide(L)'
;TTVSTFKHEVQPPPAPVPERDATTDTVQIALLLDTSSSMDGLINQARAHLWTMVDQMGKMTRVVDGKTRGVKIQLALYEYGNDTLPGRTGFIRQVQAFTGDLDKVSEKLNALFTNGGSEFVGQAIQVAAKDLQWSSAPDTMKFVFVAGNEEFDQGPVTATEAMKAAAAKGINVQLIYCGGRDETWASAAKIAKSDLMSIDQNHVAAYVPAPQDAQILALGNELNTTYLAYGADGAASMARQSSADAQSAKMSPKVALERMQLKGKKAVYDNRGWDVIDATTNNAKFFEQTPDAQLPAELRGKTVAEKKQLVAAHTAR
;
A
#
# COMPACT_ATOMS: atom_id res chain seq x y z
N THR A 1 -16.50 38.72 19.54
CA THR A 1 -15.44 38.19 18.66
C THR A 1 -14.80 37.02 19.37
N THR A 2 -15.25 35.80 19.05
CA THR A 2 -14.76 34.57 19.65
C THR A 2 -13.71 34.00 18.70
N VAL A 3 -12.47 34.01 19.13
CA VAL A 3 -11.35 33.37 18.37
C VAL A 3 -11.38 31.88 18.69
N SER A 4 -11.76 31.09 17.69
CA SER A 4 -11.69 29.62 17.75
C SER A 4 -10.24 29.19 17.51
N THR A 5 -9.58 28.72 18.55
CA THR A 5 -8.26 28.10 18.47
C THR A 5 -8.43 26.66 17.97
N PHE A 6 -8.04 26.42 16.71
CA PHE A 6 -7.87 25.07 16.19
C PHE A 6 -6.70 24.39 16.92
N LYS A 7 -6.99 23.40 17.74
CA LYS A 7 -5.96 22.50 18.29
C LYS A 7 -5.42 21.64 17.15
N HIS A 8 -4.14 21.81 16.84
CA HIS A 8 -3.40 20.81 16.08
C HIS A 8 -3.38 19.52 16.88
N GLU A 9 -4.01 18.50 16.36
CA GLU A 9 -3.91 17.15 16.89
C GLU A 9 -2.48 16.66 16.60
N VAL A 10 -1.66 16.59 17.64
CA VAL A 10 -0.28 16.07 17.53
C VAL A 10 -0.41 14.56 17.28
N GLN A 11 -0.05 14.11 16.09
CA GLN A 11 0.05 12.68 15.80
C GLN A 11 1.00 12.03 16.81
N PRO A 12 0.62 10.84 17.35
CA PRO A 12 1.51 10.09 18.22
C PRO A 12 2.83 9.79 17.50
N PRO A 13 3.96 9.72 18.22
CA PRO A 13 5.25 9.42 17.63
C PRO A 13 5.18 8.10 16.85
N PRO A 14 5.86 8.01 15.70
CA PRO A 14 5.89 6.79 14.90
C PRO A 14 6.40 5.63 15.76
N ALA A 15 5.74 4.48 15.60
CA ALA A 15 6.18 3.24 16.24
C ALA A 15 7.67 2.98 15.93
N PRO A 16 8.43 2.42 16.87
CA PRO A 16 9.86 2.15 16.67
C PRO A 16 10.06 1.36 15.37
N VAL A 17 10.97 1.85 14.54
CA VAL A 17 11.34 1.20 13.27
C VAL A 17 11.84 -0.20 13.63
N PRO A 18 11.24 -1.28 13.14
CA PRO A 18 11.68 -2.62 13.43
C PRO A 18 13.14 -2.80 13.00
N GLU A 19 13.88 -3.55 13.79
CA GLU A 19 15.28 -3.90 13.55
C GLU A 19 15.46 -4.40 12.11
N ARG A 20 16.45 -3.85 11.38
CA ARG A 20 16.66 -4.13 9.97
C ARG A 20 16.99 -5.61 9.75
N ASP A 21 16.18 -6.28 8.97
CA ASP A 21 16.53 -7.58 8.41
C ASP A 21 17.65 -7.37 7.37
N ALA A 22 18.85 -7.86 7.65
CA ALA A 22 20.02 -7.72 6.79
C ALA A 22 19.87 -8.41 5.41
N THR A 23 18.78 -9.18 5.22
CA THR A 23 18.49 -9.94 3.99
C THR A 23 17.46 -9.27 3.08
N THR A 24 16.90 -8.13 3.49
CA THR A 24 15.76 -7.49 2.78
C THR A 24 16.01 -6.00 2.58
N ASP A 25 15.83 -5.52 1.36
CA ASP A 25 15.85 -4.10 1.02
C ASP A 25 14.43 -3.50 1.15
N THR A 26 14.33 -2.23 1.54
CA THR A 26 13.03 -1.55 1.59
C THR A 26 12.74 -0.84 0.28
N VAL A 27 11.52 -1.01 -0.23
CA VAL A 27 10.99 -0.25 -1.36
C VAL A 27 9.81 0.57 -0.87
N GLN A 28 9.93 1.89 -0.93
CA GLN A 28 8.87 2.83 -0.62
C GLN A 28 8.23 3.34 -1.91
N ILE A 29 6.92 3.17 -2.04
CA ILE A 29 6.14 3.54 -3.22
C ILE A 29 4.99 4.42 -2.78
N ALA A 30 4.93 5.65 -3.29
CA ALA A 30 3.77 6.51 -3.18
C ALA A 30 2.95 6.42 -4.48
N LEU A 31 1.70 6.02 -4.37
CA LEU A 31 0.72 6.03 -5.46
C LEU A 31 -0.05 7.35 -5.39
N LEU A 32 0.03 8.17 -6.42
CA LEU A 32 -0.71 9.41 -6.58
C LEU A 32 -1.75 9.18 -7.67
N LEU A 33 -3.01 9.10 -7.28
CA LEU A 33 -4.11 8.79 -8.17
C LEU A 33 -4.98 10.03 -8.38
N ASP A 34 -5.20 10.33 -9.64
CA ASP A 34 -6.22 11.27 -10.05
C ASP A 34 -7.59 10.71 -9.69
N THR A 35 -8.37 11.49 -8.96
CA THR A 35 -9.75 11.19 -8.58
C THR A 35 -10.72 12.23 -9.13
N SER A 36 -10.40 12.87 -10.26
CA SER A 36 -11.35 13.68 -11.04
C SER A 36 -12.46 12.82 -11.63
N SER A 37 -13.51 13.44 -12.11
CA SER A 37 -14.72 12.74 -12.57
C SER A 37 -14.49 11.79 -13.76
N SER A 38 -13.44 12.01 -14.55
CA SER A 38 -13.07 11.16 -15.68
C SER A 38 -12.38 9.85 -15.30
N MET A 39 -11.98 9.67 -14.02
CA MET A 39 -11.01 8.67 -13.58
C MET A 39 -11.61 7.43 -12.89
N ASP A 40 -12.90 7.17 -12.97
CA ASP A 40 -13.55 5.97 -12.42
C ASP A 40 -12.86 4.67 -12.88
N GLY A 41 -12.49 4.61 -14.16
CA GLY A 41 -11.78 3.47 -14.74
C GLY A 41 -10.42 3.23 -14.10
N LEU A 42 -9.63 4.30 -13.86
CA LEU A 42 -8.32 4.19 -13.19
C LEU A 42 -8.47 3.65 -11.76
N ILE A 43 -9.40 4.21 -10.99
CA ILE A 43 -9.61 3.77 -9.60
C ILE A 43 -10.04 2.30 -9.56
N ASN A 44 -10.91 1.87 -10.47
CA ASN A 44 -11.33 0.47 -10.57
C ASN A 44 -10.17 -0.45 -10.98
N GLN A 45 -9.31 -0.04 -11.91
CA GLN A 45 -8.10 -0.78 -12.26
C GLN A 45 -7.11 -0.83 -11.12
N ALA A 46 -6.88 0.28 -10.40
CA ALA A 46 -6.00 0.29 -9.24
C ALA A 46 -6.47 -0.70 -8.16
N ARG A 47 -7.78 -0.74 -7.88
CA ARG A 47 -8.39 -1.74 -6.99
C ARG A 47 -8.19 -3.17 -7.48
N ALA A 48 -8.44 -3.42 -8.77
CA ALA A 48 -8.33 -4.75 -9.36
C ALA A 48 -6.90 -5.28 -9.42
N HIS A 49 -5.92 -4.41 -9.62
CA HIS A 49 -4.53 -4.81 -9.85
C HIS A 49 -3.63 -4.68 -8.62
N LEU A 50 -4.12 -4.18 -7.48
CA LEU A 50 -3.33 -3.99 -6.26
C LEU A 50 -2.56 -5.27 -5.88
N TRP A 51 -3.26 -6.41 -5.84
CA TRP A 51 -2.67 -7.69 -5.41
C TRP A 51 -1.62 -8.21 -6.39
N THR A 52 -1.91 -8.12 -7.67
CA THR A 52 -0.94 -8.50 -8.74
C THR A 52 0.30 -7.62 -8.70
N MET A 53 0.15 -6.30 -8.55
CA MET A 53 1.28 -5.39 -8.47
C MET A 53 2.19 -5.73 -7.29
N VAL A 54 1.61 -5.92 -6.11
CA VAL A 54 2.38 -6.29 -4.92
C VAL A 54 3.06 -7.65 -5.07
N ASP A 55 2.38 -8.63 -5.69
CA ASP A 55 2.97 -9.95 -5.96
C ASP A 55 4.17 -9.86 -6.91
N GLN A 56 4.07 -9.07 -7.97
CA GLN A 56 5.18 -8.87 -8.90
C GLN A 56 6.36 -8.16 -8.23
N MET A 57 6.09 -7.12 -7.46
CA MET A 57 7.13 -6.42 -6.70
C MET A 57 7.80 -7.32 -5.66
N GLY A 58 7.04 -8.18 -4.98
CA GLY A 58 7.58 -9.12 -4.00
C GLY A 58 8.50 -10.21 -4.59
N LYS A 59 8.44 -10.43 -5.90
CA LYS A 59 9.38 -11.31 -6.63
C LYS A 59 10.69 -10.62 -6.99
N MET A 60 10.74 -9.29 -6.88
CA MET A 60 11.97 -8.56 -7.17
C MET A 60 13.04 -8.93 -6.16
N THR A 61 14.25 -9.10 -6.66
CA THR A 61 15.45 -9.34 -5.84
C THR A 61 16.56 -8.41 -6.28
N ARG A 62 17.45 -8.10 -5.36
CA ARG A 62 18.64 -7.31 -5.63
C ARG A 62 19.88 -8.11 -5.21
N VAL A 63 20.93 -8.08 -6.03
CA VAL A 63 22.21 -8.65 -5.65
C VAL A 63 23.10 -7.54 -5.09
N VAL A 64 23.53 -7.68 -3.83
CA VAL A 64 24.46 -6.77 -3.14
C VAL A 64 25.58 -7.60 -2.56
N ASP A 65 26.81 -7.29 -2.93
CA ASP A 65 28.03 -8.02 -2.49
C ASP A 65 27.92 -9.55 -2.69
N GLY A 66 27.37 -9.95 -3.85
CA GLY A 66 27.18 -11.35 -4.24
C GLY A 66 26.04 -12.08 -3.49
N LYS A 67 25.28 -11.39 -2.66
CA LYS A 67 24.13 -11.96 -1.93
C LYS A 67 22.82 -11.47 -2.51
N THR A 68 21.89 -12.39 -2.77
CA THR A 68 20.54 -12.07 -3.19
C THR A 68 19.73 -11.58 -1.98
N ARG A 69 19.13 -10.40 -2.11
CA ARG A 69 18.24 -9.78 -1.11
C ARG A 69 16.84 -9.70 -1.65
N GLY A 70 15.86 -10.03 -0.82
CA GLY A 70 14.44 -9.80 -1.09
C GLY A 70 14.06 -8.32 -0.94
N VAL A 71 12.82 -7.98 -1.23
CA VAL A 71 12.28 -6.64 -1.03
C VAL A 71 11.11 -6.63 -0.04
N LYS A 72 11.09 -5.61 0.83
CA LYS A 72 9.97 -5.28 1.68
C LYS A 72 9.30 -4.01 1.17
N ILE A 73 8.03 -4.12 0.84
CA ILE A 73 7.27 -3.04 0.21
C ILE A 73 6.56 -2.22 1.29
N GLN A 74 6.60 -0.89 1.16
CA GLN A 74 5.78 0.06 1.88
C GLN A 74 5.04 0.94 0.87
N LEU A 75 3.72 0.96 0.96
CA LEU A 75 2.84 1.75 0.10
C LEU A 75 2.31 2.97 0.85
N ALA A 76 2.28 4.11 0.18
CA ALA A 76 1.51 5.28 0.55
C ALA A 76 0.52 5.62 -0.57
N LEU A 77 -0.59 6.25 -0.22
CA LEU A 77 -1.64 6.61 -1.17
C LEU A 77 -1.99 8.09 -1.04
N TYR A 78 -2.01 8.77 -2.15
CA TYR A 78 -2.54 10.12 -2.33
C TYR A 78 -3.65 10.11 -3.36
N GLU A 79 -4.59 11.01 -3.20
CA GLU A 79 -5.51 11.43 -4.26
C GLU A 79 -5.30 12.89 -4.59
N TYR A 80 -5.56 13.26 -5.84
CA TYR A 80 -5.58 14.64 -6.31
C TYR A 80 -6.68 14.80 -7.37
N GLY A 81 -7.02 16.04 -7.71
CA GLY A 81 -8.02 16.34 -8.75
C GLY A 81 -9.48 16.28 -8.31
N ASN A 82 -9.75 15.98 -7.03
CA ASN A 82 -11.10 15.88 -6.49
C ASN A 82 -11.57 17.23 -5.92
N ASP A 83 -12.59 17.84 -6.50
CA ASP A 83 -13.08 19.18 -6.10
C ASP A 83 -13.75 19.21 -4.71
N THR A 84 -14.01 18.05 -4.10
CA THR A 84 -14.44 18.00 -2.68
C THR A 84 -13.29 18.27 -1.73
N LEU A 85 -12.05 18.23 -2.20
CA LEU A 85 -10.86 18.54 -1.43
C LEU A 85 -10.59 20.06 -1.42
N PRO A 86 -9.93 20.60 -0.37
CA PRO A 86 -9.71 22.03 -0.29
C PRO A 86 -8.78 22.55 -1.40
N GLY A 87 -9.23 23.54 -2.17
CA GLY A 87 -8.41 24.20 -3.21
C GLY A 87 -7.14 24.86 -2.67
N ARG A 88 -7.13 25.32 -1.40
CA ARG A 88 -5.94 25.86 -0.73
C ARG A 88 -4.80 24.86 -0.59
N THR A 89 -5.08 23.57 -0.61
CA THR A 89 -4.09 22.49 -0.61
C THR A 89 -3.82 21.93 -2.01
N GLY A 90 -4.40 22.54 -3.05
CA GLY A 90 -4.26 22.09 -4.44
C GLY A 90 -5.10 20.86 -4.78
N PHE A 91 -6.25 20.66 -4.11
CA PHE A 91 -7.12 19.50 -4.31
C PHE A 91 -6.37 18.18 -4.10
N ILE A 92 -5.47 18.13 -3.09
CA ILE A 92 -4.60 16.99 -2.80
C ILE A 92 -4.84 16.55 -1.37
N ARG A 93 -4.88 15.21 -1.15
CA ARG A 93 -4.97 14.61 0.17
C ARG A 93 -4.06 13.37 0.27
N GLN A 94 -3.33 13.27 1.37
CA GLN A 94 -2.72 12.01 1.79
C GLN A 94 -3.82 11.09 2.33
N VAL A 95 -4.10 10.01 1.62
CA VAL A 95 -5.13 9.03 1.98
C VAL A 95 -4.57 7.99 2.94
N GLN A 96 -3.31 7.56 2.70
CA GLN A 96 -2.58 6.60 3.52
C GLN A 96 -1.09 6.95 3.55
N ALA A 97 -0.50 7.06 4.74
CA ALA A 97 0.94 7.14 4.92
C ALA A 97 1.60 5.79 4.63
N PHE A 98 2.94 5.74 4.51
CA PHE A 98 3.67 4.51 4.27
C PHE A 98 3.27 3.40 5.25
N THR A 99 2.87 2.28 4.70
CA THR A 99 2.51 1.07 5.45
C THR A 99 2.87 -0.19 4.68
N GLY A 100 3.23 -1.25 5.40
CA GLY A 100 3.32 -2.61 4.86
C GLY A 100 2.00 -3.38 4.99
N ASP A 101 1.00 -2.81 5.69
CA ASP A 101 -0.34 -3.38 5.82
C ASP A 101 -1.15 -3.10 4.54
N LEU A 102 -1.16 -4.09 3.65
CA LEU A 102 -1.82 -4.00 2.35
C LEU A 102 -3.34 -3.91 2.46
N ASP A 103 -3.92 -4.42 3.55
CA ASP A 103 -5.36 -4.35 3.78
C ASP A 103 -5.81 -2.92 4.12
N LYS A 104 -4.95 -2.14 4.80
CA LYS A 104 -5.17 -0.70 4.98
C LYS A 104 -5.16 0.03 3.65
N VAL A 105 -4.21 -0.29 2.77
CA VAL A 105 -4.14 0.32 1.44
C VAL A 105 -5.39 -0.03 0.64
N SER A 106 -5.80 -1.31 0.64
CA SER A 106 -7.02 -1.78 -0.02
C SER A 106 -8.28 -1.09 0.51
N GLU A 107 -8.43 -0.99 1.83
CA GLU A 107 -9.55 -0.27 2.48
C GLU A 107 -9.64 1.17 1.98
N LYS A 108 -8.52 1.89 2.02
CA LYS A 108 -8.46 3.29 1.59
C LYS A 108 -8.72 3.46 0.10
N LEU A 109 -8.16 2.59 -0.73
CA LEU A 109 -8.37 2.59 -2.18
C LEU A 109 -9.83 2.31 -2.54
N ASN A 110 -10.50 1.40 -1.82
CA ASN A 110 -11.92 1.12 -2.00
C ASN A 110 -12.84 2.27 -1.54
N ALA A 111 -12.37 3.14 -0.66
CA ALA A 111 -13.11 4.29 -0.17
C ALA A 111 -12.98 5.54 -1.08
N LEU A 112 -12.08 5.54 -2.07
CA LEU A 112 -11.97 6.65 -3.02
C LEU A 112 -13.21 6.74 -3.89
N PHE A 113 -13.56 7.96 -4.26
CA PHE A 113 -14.60 8.26 -5.25
C PHE A 113 -14.15 9.43 -6.12
N THR A 114 -14.66 9.51 -7.33
CA THR A 114 -14.28 10.53 -8.30
C THR A 114 -15.22 11.73 -8.23
N ASN A 115 -14.66 12.94 -8.38
CA ASN A 115 -15.41 14.18 -8.46
C ASN A 115 -14.50 15.32 -8.96
N GLY A 116 -15.05 16.23 -9.78
CA GLY A 116 -14.35 17.47 -10.16
C GLY A 116 -13.34 17.32 -11.29
N GLY A 117 -12.38 18.22 -11.38
CA GLY A 117 -11.45 18.36 -12.50
C GLY A 117 -10.33 19.37 -12.28
N SER A 118 -9.90 19.61 -11.03
CA SER A 118 -8.79 20.53 -10.71
C SER A 118 -7.50 19.72 -10.43
N GLU A 119 -6.76 19.32 -11.47
CA GLU A 119 -5.78 18.26 -11.46
C GLU A 119 -4.34 18.77 -11.43
N PHE A 120 -3.85 19.13 -10.24
CA PHE A 120 -2.53 19.74 -10.07
C PHE A 120 -1.44 18.67 -9.89
N VAL A 121 -1.10 17.95 -10.97
CA VAL A 121 -0.15 16.83 -10.99
C VAL A 121 1.21 17.21 -10.41
N GLY A 122 1.79 18.32 -10.89
CA GLY A 122 3.09 18.80 -10.41
C GLY A 122 3.09 19.08 -8.92
N GLN A 123 2.01 19.70 -8.40
CA GLN A 123 1.86 19.97 -6.98
C GLN A 123 1.67 18.66 -6.17
N ALA A 124 0.93 17.68 -6.68
CA ALA A 124 0.76 16.38 -6.03
C ALA A 124 2.11 15.67 -5.83
N ILE A 125 2.98 15.66 -6.85
CA ILE A 125 4.34 15.11 -6.75
C ILE A 125 5.16 15.87 -5.70
N GLN A 126 5.13 17.20 -5.74
CA GLN A 126 5.90 18.03 -4.80
C GLN A 126 5.44 17.80 -3.35
N VAL A 127 4.13 17.75 -3.09
CA VAL A 127 3.54 17.49 -1.77
C VAL A 127 3.93 16.11 -1.27
N ALA A 128 3.77 15.07 -2.08
CA ALA A 128 4.15 13.71 -1.71
C ALA A 128 5.66 13.59 -1.43
N ALA A 129 6.50 14.24 -2.23
CA ALA A 129 7.94 14.28 -1.99
C ALA A 129 8.29 14.97 -0.67
N LYS A 130 7.57 16.02 -0.29
CA LYS A 130 7.85 16.84 0.90
C LYS A 130 7.31 16.22 2.17
N ASP A 131 6.05 15.80 2.17
CA ASP A 131 5.26 15.54 3.38
C ASP A 131 5.33 14.08 3.84
N LEU A 132 5.57 13.12 2.92
CA LEU A 132 5.79 11.73 3.30
C LEU A 132 7.10 11.54 4.07
N GLN A 133 7.04 10.64 5.05
CA GLN A 133 8.20 10.23 5.83
C GLN A 133 9.05 9.23 5.04
N TRP A 134 9.74 9.72 4.03
CA TRP A 134 10.67 8.93 3.24
C TRP A 134 11.86 8.47 4.09
N SER A 135 12.25 7.21 3.93
CA SER A 135 13.43 6.67 4.60
C SER A 135 14.71 7.44 4.21
N SER A 136 15.54 7.74 5.18
CA SER A 136 16.89 8.28 4.95
C SER A 136 17.94 7.20 4.68
N ALA A 137 17.55 5.92 4.77
CA ALA A 137 18.46 4.81 4.56
C ALA A 137 18.91 4.73 3.10
N PRO A 138 20.22 4.62 2.83
CA PRO A 138 20.76 4.68 1.48
C PRO A 138 20.37 3.48 0.60
N ASP A 139 19.99 2.37 1.20
CA ASP A 139 19.53 1.14 0.57
C ASP A 139 18.01 1.11 0.32
N THR A 140 17.27 2.16 0.69
CA THR A 140 15.84 2.27 0.40
C THR A 140 15.62 2.79 -1.01
N MET A 141 14.94 2.01 -1.83
CA MET A 141 14.45 2.45 -3.14
C MET A 141 13.16 3.24 -2.97
N LYS A 142 13.05 4.39 -3.64
CA LYS A 142 11.93 5.32 -3.47
C LYS A 142 11.30 5.63 -4.82
N PHE A 143 10.00 5.43 -4.91
CA PHE A 143 9.23 5.67 -6.12
C PHE A 143 7.98 6.50 -5.83
N VAL A 144 7.67 7.39 -6.74
CA VAL A 144 6.34 7.98 -6.91
C VAL A 144 5.79 7.47 -8.23
N PHE A 145 4.62 6.85 -8.20
CA PHE A 145 3.82 6.57 -9.39
C PHE A 145 2.66 7.55 -9.40
N VAL A 146 2.56 8.34 -10.43
CA VAL A 146 1.46 9.29 -10.60
C VAL A 146 0.69 8.97 -11.87
N ALA A 147 -0.64 8.89 -11.74
CA ALA A 147 -1.54 8.53 -12.83
C ALA A 147 -2.66 9.57 -12.97
N GLY A 148 -2.93 10.00 -14.20
CA GLY A 148 -3.96 10.97 -14.56
C GLY A 148 -4.16 11.07 -16.06
N ASN A 149 -5.10 11.88 -16.50
CA ASN A 149 -5.49 12.00 -17.93
C ASN A 149 -5.59 13.44 -18.46
N GLU A 150 -5.44 14.45 -17.62
CA GLU A 150 -5.43 15.85 -18.04
C GLU A 150 -4.00 16.35 -18.29
N GLU A 151 -3.87 17.57 -18.82
CA GLU A 151 -2.58 18.19 -19.07
C GLU A 151 -1.74 18.29 -17.79
N PHE A 152 -0.45 17.92 -17.87
CA PHE A 152 0.43 17.93 -16.70
C PHE A 152 0.64 19.33 -16.10
N ASP A 153 0.55 20.37 -16.92
CA ASP A 153 0.90 21.74 -16.58
C ASP A 153 -0.23 22.51 -15.86
N GLN A 154 -1.28 21.83 -15.43
CA GLN A 154 -2.30 22.44 -14.56
C GLN A 154 -1.72 22.78 -13.18
N GLY A 155 -2.13 23.91 -12.63
CA GLY A 155 -1.76 24.35 -11.28
C GLY A 155 -0.44 25.12 -11.21
N PRO A 156 -0.02 25.47 -9.97
CA PRO A 156 1.08 26.43 -9.74
C PRO A 156 2.48 25.81 -9.78
N VAL A 157 2.62 24.48 -9.81
CA VAL A 157 3.90 23.78 -9.74
C VAL A 157 4.22 23.14 -11.09
N THR A 158 5.31 23.61 -11.71
CA THR A 158 5.77 23.09 -12.99
C THR A 158 6.37 21.67 -12.86
N ALA A 159 6.40 20.92 -13.99
CA ALA A 159 7.06 19.61 -14.05
C ALA A 159 8.51 19.69 -13.55
N THR A 160 9.25 20.73 -13.93
CA THR A 160 10.65 20.93 -13.51
C THR A 160 10.78 21.06 -11.99
N GLU A 161 9.93 21.85 -11.35
CA GLU A 161 9.94 22.05 -9.89
C GLU A 161 9.57 20.78 -9.15
N ALA A 162 8.54 20.08 -9.63
CA ALA A 162 8.09 18.80 -9.07
C ALA A 162 9.20 17.73 -9.10
N MET A 163 9.83 17.55 -10.28
CA MET A 163 10.89 16.55 -10.45
C MET A 163 12.16 16.92 -9.67
N LYS A 164 12.48 18.22 -9.55
CA LYS A 164 13.59 18.69 -8.70
C LYS A 164 13.34 18.38 -7.22
N ALA A 165 12.12 18.58 -6.74
CA ALA A 165 11.75 18.27 -5.36
C ALA A 165 11.86 16.75 -5.07
N ALA A 166 11.41 15.91 -5.98
CA ALA A 166 11.53 14.46 -5.87
C ALA A 166 13.00 13.99 -5.91
N ALA A 167 13.78 14.49 -6.87
CA ALA A 167 15.19 14.15 -7.04
C ALA A 167 16.04 14.54 -5.83
N ALA A 168 15.75 15.67 -5.16
CA ALA A 168 16.44 16.10 -3.95
C ALA A 168 16.33 15.09 -2.78
N LYS A 169 15.34 14.18 -2.82
CA LYS A 169 15.15 13.10 -1.84
C LYS A 169 15.51 11.71 -2.40
N GLY A 170 16.07 11.64 -3.61
CA GLY A 170 16.39 10.38 -4.28
C GLY A 170 15.16 9.58 -4.69
N ILE A 171 14.05 10.27 -5.00
CA ILE A 171 12.79 9.66 -5.41
C ILE A 171 12.75 9.59 -6.93
N ASN A 172 12.46 8.40 -7.46
CA ASN A 172 12.20 8.17 -8.88
C ASN A 172 10.70 8.36 -9.17
N VAL A 173 10.38 9.26 -10.09
CA VAL A 173 9.00 9.53 -10.50
C VAL A 173 8.68 8.75 -11.76
N GLN A 174 7.60 7.96 -11.72
CA GLN A 174 7.07 7.19 -12.83
C GLN A 174 5.71 7.78 -13.22
N LEU A 175 5.55 8.08 -14.50
CA LEU A 175 4.38 8.77 -15.04
C LEU A 175 3.49 7.80 -15.80
N ILE A 176 2.21 7.78 -15.48
CA ILE A 176 1.20 6.93 -16.08
C ILE A 176 0.09 7.82 -16.65
N TYR A 177 0.04 7.94 -17.96
CA TYR A 177 -1.03 8.67 -18.63
C TYR A 177 -2.20 7.74 -18.96
N CYS A 178 -3.39 8.12 -18.51
CA CYS A 178 -4.61 7.35 -18.73
C CYS A 178 -5.32 7.79 -19.99
N GLY A 179 -4.74 7.46 -21.13
CA GLY A 179 -5.22 7.88 -22.46
C GLY A 179 -4.25 7.48 -23.56
N GLY A 180 -4.37 8.10 -24.72
CA GLY A 180 -3.48 7.88 -25.84
C GLY A 180 -2.11 8.50 -25.60
N ARG A 181 -1.83 9.66 -26.17
CA ARG A 181 -0.56 10.38 -26.01
C ARG A 181 -0.82 11.82 -25.61
N ASP A 182 -0.09 12.30 -24.63
CA ASP A 182 -0.07 13.69 -24.22
C ASP A 182 1.37 14.25 -24.20
N GLU A 183 1.59 15.41 -24.81
CA GLU A 183 2.92 16.01 -24.97
C GLU A 183 3.40 16.67 -23.67
N THR A 184 2.51 17.13 -22.77
CA THR A 184 2.89 17.69 -21.47
C THR A 184 3.43 16.60 -20.56
N TRP A 185 2.77 15.43 -20.52
CA TRP A 185 3.24 14.24 -19.81
C TRP A 185 4.54 13.67 -20.40
N ALA A 186 4.64 13.64 -21.74
CA ALA A 186 5.88 13.20 -22.41
C ALA A 186 7.06 14.12 -22.09
N SER A 187 6.83 15.42 -22.00
CA SER A 187 7.85 16.40 -21.58
C SER A 187 8.23 16.22 -20.11
N ALA A 188 7.25 16.02 -19.23
CA ALA A 188 7.50 15.74 -17.83
C ALA A 188 8.30 14.43 -17.61
N ALA A 189 8.00 13.37 -18.37
CA ALA A 189 8.74 12.10 -18.34
C ALA A 189 10.21 12.27 -18.71
N LYS A 190 10.51 13.09 -19.72
CA LYS A 190 11.90 13.43 -20.09
C LYS A 190 12.65 14.13 -18.94
N ILE A 191 11.97 15.05 -18.23
CA ILE A 191 12.55 15.74 -17.07
C ILE A 191 12.77 14.76 -15.93
N ALA A 192 11.82 13.84 -15.69
CA ALA A 192 11.92 12.78 -14.68
C ALA A 192 12.98 11.72 -15.02
N LYS A 193 13.46 11.66 -16.27
CA LYS A 193 14.33 10.61 -16.82
C LYS A 193 13.67 9.23 -16.71
N SER A 194 12.37 9.17 -16.93
CA SER A 194 11.54 7.96 -16.92
C SER A 194 10.83 7.80 -18.26
N ASP A 195 10.34 6.60 -18.53
CA ASP A 195 9.43 6.37 -19.65
C ASP A 195 8.02 6.83 -19.29
N LEU A 196 7.29 7.39 -20.25
CA LEU A 196 5.86 7.62 -20.09
C LEU A 196 5.11 6.31 -20.36
N MET A 197 4.43 5.82 -19.35
CA MET A 197 3.50 4.69 -19.51
C MET A 197 2.13 5.22 -19.90
N SER A 198 1.51 4.61 -20.90
CA SER A 198 0.11 4.89 -21.29
C SER A 198 -0.75 3.67 -21.00
N ILE A 199 -1.89 3.88 -20.38
CA ILE A 199 -2.84 2.82 -20.07
C ILE A 199 -4.23 3.18 -20.59
N ASP A 200 -4.97 2.16 -21.04
CA ASP A 200 -6.42 2.28 -21.24
C ASP A 200 -7.10 1.96 -19.91
N GLN A 201 -7.55 3.00 -19.21
CA GLN A 201 -8.20 2.87 -17.91
C GLN A 201 -9.52 2.08 -17.94
N ASN A 202 -10.10 1.86 -19.13
CA ASN A 202 -11.34 1.11 -19.33
C ASN A 202 -11.08 -0.36 -19.75
N HIS A 203 -9.82 -0.73 -19.95
CA HIS A 203 -9.48 -2.10 -20.35
C HIS A 203 -9.69 -3.08 -19.20
N VAL A 204 -10.46 -4.12 -19.43
CA VAL A 204 -10.67 -5.23 -18.49
C VAL A 204 -9.99 -6.48 -19.03
N ALA A 205 -8.95 -6.95 -18.34
CA ALA A 205 -8.27 -8.17 -18.73
C ALA A 205 -9.19 -9.40 -18.58
N ALA A 206 -9.32 -10.20 -19.64
CA ALA A 206 -10.13 -11.41 -19.62
C ALA A 206 -9.62 -12.41 -18.56
N TYR A 207 -10.56 -12.98 -17.83
CA TYR A 207 -10.28 -14.09 -16.90
C TYR A 207 -10.47 -15.42 -17.62
N VAL A 208 -9.48 -16.30 -17.52
CA VAL A 208 -9.54 -17.67 -18.01
C VAL A 208 -9.60 -18.61 -16.80
N PRO A 209 -10.73 -19.28 -16.54
CA PRO A 209 -10.87 -20.20 -15.42
C PRO A 209 -9.88 -21.37 -15.49
N ALA A 210 -9.34 -21.75 -14.33
CA ALA A 210 -8.47 -22.93 -14.18
C ALA A 210 -9.07 -23.94 -13.20
N PRO A 211 -8.82 -25.26 -13.38
CA PRO A 211 -9.36 -26.29 -12.49
C PRO A 211 -8.98 -26.10 -11.01
N GLN A 212 -7.87 -25.41 -10.74
CA GLN A 212 -7.34 -25.17 -9.40
C GLN A 212 -8.01 -23.98 -8.67
N ASP A 213 -8.78 -23.16 -9.36
CA ASP A 213 -9.33 -21.93 -8.81
C ASP A 213 -10.21 -22.16 -7.57
N ALA A 214 -11.09 -23.15 -7.63
CA ALA A 214 -11.95 -23.51 -6.51
C ALA A 214 -11.14 -23.96 -5.28
N GLN A 215 -10.04 -24.68 -5.50
CA GLN A 215 -9.15 -25.13 -4.42
C GLN A 215 -8.39 -23.96 -3.80
N ILE A 216 -7.89 -23.01 -4.60
CA ILE A 216 -7.20 -21.82 -4.13
C ILE A 216 -8.14 -20.97 -3.24
N LEU A 217 -9.38 -20.77 -3.66
CA LEU A 217 -10.38 -20.04 -2.89
C LEU A 217 -10.71 -20.76 -1.57
N ALA A 218 -10.87 -22.08 -1.59
CA ALA A 218 -11.12 -22.87 -0.39
C ALA A 218 -9.97 -22.76 0.61
N LEU A 219 -8.72 -22.95 0.17
CA LEU A 219 -7.52 -22.82 0.99
C LEU A 219 -7.36 -21.40 1.55
N GLY A 220 -7.69 -20.36 0.77
CA GLY A 220 -7.68 -18.98 1.25
C GLY A 220 -8.69 -18.73 2.37
N ASN A 221 -9.87 -19.37 2.32
CA ASN A 221 -10.87 -19.31 3.38
C ASN A 221 -10.43 -20.09 4.62
N GLU A 222 -9.82 -21.27 4.45
CA GLU A 222 -9.24 -22.03 5.55
C GLU A 222 -8.14 -21.23 6.26
N LEU A 223 -7.25 -20.58 5.52
CA LEU A 223 -6.22 -19.70 6.06
C LEU A 223 -6.81 -18.61 6.98
N ASN A 224 -7.99 -18.06 6.65
CA ASN A 224 -8.65 -17.08 7.50
C ASN A 224 -9.00 -17.60 8.90
N THR A 225 -9.19 -18.91 9.05
CA THR A 225 -9.50 -19.54 10.35
C THR A 225 -8.27 -19.75 11.22
N THR A 226 -7.07 -19.55 10.69
CA THR A 226 -5.82 -19.77 11.43
C THR A 226 -5.31 -18.51 12.12
N TYR A 227 -5.75 -17.31 11.75
CA TYR A 227 -5.29 -16.06 12.34
C TYR A 227 -5.68 -15.92 13.81
N LEU A 228 -4.73 -15.45 14.62
CA LEU A 228 -4.87 -15.18 16.05
C LEU A 228 -4.65 -13.70 16.31
N ALA A 229 -5.73 -12.92 16.25
CA ALA A 229 -5.65 -11.47 16.39
C ALA A 229 -5.18 -11.04 17.80
N TYR A 230 -4.18 -10.15 17.89
CA TYR A 230 -3.64 -9.59 19.12
C TYR A 230 -3.46 -8.08 19.05
N GLY A 231 -3.23 -7.47 20.22
CA GLY A 231 -3.03 -6.03 20.33
C GLY A 231 -4.33 -5.24 20.29
N ALA A 232 -4.24 -3.92 20.48
CA ALA A 232 -5.40 -3.02 20.51
C ALA A 232 -6.15 -3.02 19.16
N ASP A 233 -5.41 -3.11 18.05
CA ASP A 233 -5.96 -3.04 16.70
C ASP A 233 -6.19 -4.43 16.06
N GLY A 234 -5.91 -5.53 16.77
CA GLY A 234 -5.96 -6.87 16.24
C GLY A 234 -7.31 -7.24 15.61
N ALA A 235 -8.41 -7.01 16.35
CA ALA A 235 -9.77 -7.27 15.87
C ALA A 235 -10.12 -6.42 14.63
N ALA A 236 -9.76 -5.13 14.65
CA ALA A 236 -10.00 -4.23 13.52
C ALA A 236 -9.17 -4.62 12.28
N SER A 237 -7.94 -5.08 12.48
CA SER A 237 -7.07 -5.56 11.38
C SER A 237 -7.60 -6.85 10.77
N MET A 238 -8.07 -7.80 11.59
CA MET A 238 -8.71 -9.02 11.12
C MET A 238 -10.00 -8.72 10.34
N ALA A 239 -10.80 -7.74 10.79
CA ALA A 239 -12.00 -7.30 10.08
C ALA A 239 -11.65 -6.66 8.72
N ARG A 240 -10.58 -5.84 8.64
CA ARG A 240 -10.08 -5.28 7.37
C ARG A 240 -9.65 -6.36 6.40
N GLN A 241 -8.90 -7.35 6.89
CA GLN A 241 -8.48 -8.49 6.10
C GLN A 241 -9.69 -9.23 5.47
N SER A 242 -10.71 -9.54 6.28
CA SER A 242 -11.95 -10.16 5.81
C SER A 242 -12.73 -9.27 4.83
N SER A 243 -12.75 -7.95 5.06
CA SER A 243 -13.35 -6.98 4.14
C SER A 243 -12.62 -6.93 2.81
N ALA A 244 -11.28 -6.94 2.80
CA ALA A 244 -10.49 -6.98 1.58
C ALA A 244 -10.75 -8.25 0.75
N ASP A 245 -10.89 -9.41 1.40
CA ASP A 245 -11.29 -10.66 0.74
C ASP A 245 -12.68 -10.53 0.09
N ALA A 246 -13.65 -10.01 0.83
CA ALA A 246 -15.02 -9.82 0.34
C ALA A 246 -15.09 -8.81 -0.81
N GLN A 247 -14.35 -7.70 -0.75
CA GLN A 247 -14.26 -6.72 -1.84
C GLN A 247 -13.63 -7.34 -3.09
N SER A 248 -12.53 -8.07 -2.93
CA SER A 248 -11.87 -8.77 -4.04
C SER A 248 -12.82 -9.77 -4.73
N ALA A 249 -13.61 -10.51 -3.96
CA ALA A 249 -14.62 -11.44 -4.49
C ALA A 249 -15.75 -10.74 -5.26
N LYS A 250 -16.17 -9.55 -4.81
CA LYS A 250 -17.18 -8.75 -5.52
C LYS A 250 -16.68 -8.16 -6.84
N MET A 251 -15.38 -7.90 -6.96
CA MET A 251 -14.80 -7.31 -8.18
C MET A 251 -14.75 -8.31 -9.31
N SER A 252 -14.12 -9.46 -9.12
CA SER A 252 -14.12 -10.56 -10.08
C SER A 252 -13.50 -11.84 -9.49
N PRO A 253 -13.75 -13.02 -10.06
CA PRO A 253 -13.08 -14.26 -9.68
C PRO A 253 -11.55 -14.15 -9.78
N LYS A 254 -11.04 -13.47 -10.79
CA LYS A 254 -9.59 -13.22 -10.97
C LYS A 254 -8.99 -12.48 -9.77
N VAL A 255 -9.60 -11.37 -9.37
CA VAL A 255 -9.11 -10.54 -8.24
C VAL A 255 -9.18 -11.32 -6.93
N ALA A 256 -10.23 -12.13 -6.72
CA ALA A 256 -10.33 -13.00 -5.56
C ALA A 256 -9.19 -14.01 -5.49
N LEU A 257 -8.86 -14.67 -6.61
CA LEU A 257 -7.77 -15.65 -6.70
C LEU A 257 -6.40 -14.99 -6.45
N GLU A 258 -6.13 -13.85 -7.08
CA GLU A 258 -4.89 -13.10 -6.89
C GLU A 258 -4.71 -12.70 -5.41
N ARG A 259 -5.78 -12.28 -4.76
CA ARG A 259 -5.81 -11.98 -3.33
C ARG A 259 -5.46 -13.21 -2.48
N MET A 260 -6.08 -14.36 -2.72
CA MET A 260 -5.83 -15.59 -1.96
C MET A 260 -4.40 -16.09 -2.17
N GLN A 261 -3.89 -16.05 -3.40
CA GLN A 261 -2.51 -16.42 -3.71
C GLN A 261 -1.50 -15.51 -2.99
N LEU A 262 -1.76 -14.20 -2.92
CA LEU A 262 -0.89 -13.26 -2.24
C LEU A 262 -0.83 -13.53 -0.73
N LYS A 263 -1.96 -13.82 -0.10
CA LYS A 263 -2.05 -14.13 1.34
C LYS A 263 -1.19 -15.33 1.76
N GLY A 264 -0.99 -16.29 0.87
CA GLY A 264 -0.09 -17.43 1.10
C GLY A 264 1.41 -17.06 1.04
N LYS A 265 1.77 -15.84 0.67
CA LYS A 265 3.18 -15.42 0.45
C LYS A 265 3.67 -14.53 1.59
N LYS A 266 4.20 -15.12 2.65
CA LYS A 266 4.68 -14.41 3.84
C LYS A 266 5.72 -13.31 3.57
N ALA A 267 6.47 -13.39 2.46
CA ALA A 267 7.44 -12.38 2.08
C ALA A 267 6.82 -11.02 1.75
N VAL A 268 5.58 -11.00 1.26
CA VAL A 268 4.88 -9.79 0.81
C VAL A 268 3.59 -9.52 1.58
N TYR A 269 2.99 -10.54 2.19
CA TYR A 269 1.78 -10.41 3.00
C TYR A 269 2.08 -10.88 4.43
N ASP A 270 2.34 -9.93 5.32
CA ASP A 270 2.86 -10.13 6.66
C ASP A 270 1.98 -9.41 7.68
N ASN A 271 1.34 -10.20 8.52
CA ASN A 271 0.39 -9.75 9.53
C ASN A 271 1.01 -9.65 10.95
N ARG A 272 2.36 -9.62 11.06
CA ARG A 272 3.06 -9.59 12.36
C ARG A 272 2.60 -8.47 13.30
N GLY A 273 2.00 -7.43 12.78
CA GLY A 273 1.49 -6.30 13.58
C GLY A 273 0.20 -6.62 14.34
N TRP A 274 -0.51 -7.71 13.99
CA TRP A 274 -1.79 -8.04 14.56
C TRP A 274 -2.12 -9.54 14.66
N ASP A 275 -1.36 -10.41 13.97
CA ASP A 275 -1.51 -11.87 14.05
C ASP A 275 -0.36 -12.47 14.86
N VAL A 276 -0.69 -13.28 15.87
CA VAL A 276 0.28 -13.92 16.77
C VAL A 276 1.20 -14.88 16.01
N ILE A 277 0.69 -15.60 14.99
CA ILE A 277 1.46 -16.58 14.24
C ILE A 277 2.60 -15.89 13.49
N ASP A 278 2.26 -14.83 12.76
CA ASP A 278 3.24 -14.05 12.02
C ASP A 278 4.22 -13.31 12.97
N ALA A 279 3.71 -12.79 14.10
CA ALA A 279 4.53 -12.11 15.09
C ALA A 279 5.55 -13.05 15.73
N THR A 280 5.15 -14.26 16.12
CA THR A 280 6.03 -15.25 16.76
C THR A 280 7.06 -15.84 15.79
N THR A 281 6.73 -15.95 14.52
CA THR A 281 7.68 -16.41 13.48
C THR A 281 8.86 -15.45 13.36
N ASN A 282 8.64 -14.17 13.56
CA ASN A 282 9.65 -13.12 13.40
C ASN A 282 10.26 -12.63 14.73
N ASN A 283 9.69 -13.04 15.87
CA ASN A 283 10.17 -12.61 17.18
C ASN A 283 10.08 -13.76 18.19
N ALA A 284 11.20 -14.42 18.45
CA ALA A 284 11.29 -15.53 19.42
C ALA A 284 10.89 -15.12 20.86
N LYS A 285 11.01 -13.81 21.20
CA LYS A 285 10.67 -13.23 22.51
C LYS A 285 9.29 -12.60 22.55
N PHE A 286 8.44 -12.80 21.52
CA PHE A 286 7.14 -12.18 21.41
C PHE A 286 6.29 -12.30 22.69
N PHE A 287 6.18 -13.51 23.27
CA PHE A 287 5.37 -13.75 24.47
C PHE A 287 5.95 -13.17 25.76
N GLU A 288 7.25 -12.87 25.76
CA GLU A 288 7.93 -12.21 26.90
C GLU A 288 7.73 -10.68 26.84
N GLN A 289 7.54 -10.14 25.64
CA GLN A 289 7.44 -8.70 25.39
C GLN A 289 5.99 -8.22 25.24
N THR A 290 5.04 -9.13 24.97
CA THR A 290 3.64 -8.79 24.76
C THR A 290 2.83 -9.00 26.03
N PRO A 291 2.16 -7.95 26.58
CA PRO A 291 1.31 -8.10 27.75
C PRO A 291 0.22 -9.14 27.51
N ASP A 292 -0.05 -9.97 28.51
CA ASP A 292 -1.04 -11.06 28.43
C ASP A 292 -2.45 -10.56 28.07
N ALA A 293 -2.82 -9.36 28.53
CA ALA A 293 -4.08 -8.72 28.20
C ALA A 293 -4.26 -8.38 26.69
N GLN A 294 -3.16 -8.25 25.95
CA GLN A 294 -3.18 -7.98 24.52
C GLN A 294 -3.28 -9.25 23.66
N LEU A 295 -3.11 -10.41 24.27
CA LEU A 295 -3.19 -11.70 23.58
C LEU A 295 -4.66 -12.11 23.36
N PRO A 296 -4.95 -12.95 22.36
CA PRO A 296 -6.29 -13.55 22.20
C PRO A 296 -6.66 -14.41 23.42
N ALA A 297 -7.96 -14.54 23.68
CA ALA A 297 -8.49 -15.17 24.90
C ALA A 297 -7.92 -16.59 25.13
N GLU A 298 -7.73 -17.35 24.07
CA GLU A 298 -7.20 -18.73 24.15
C GLU A 298 -5.74 -18.82 24.60
N LEU A 299 -4.99 -17.75 24.52
CA LEU A 299 -3.58 -17.68 24.97
C LEU A 299 -3.40 -17.03 26.33
N ARG A 300 -4.42 -16.31 26.85
CA ARG A 300 -4.31 -15.60 28.12
C ARG A 300 -4.18 -16.56 29.30
N GLY A 301 -3.42 -16.15 30.31
CA GLY A 301 -3.21 -16.91 31.54
C GLY A 301 -2.37 -18.19 31.39
N LYS A 302 -1.85 -18.46 30.18
CA LYS A 302 -1.03 -19.64 29.91
C LYS A 302 0.46 -19.32 30.04
N THR A 303 1.25 -20.34 30.37
CA THR A 303 2.72 -20.26 30.36
C THR A 303 3.23 -20.02 28.92
N VAL A 304 4.45 -19.50 28.80
CA VAL A 304 5.09 -19.30 27.48
C VAL A 304 5.18 -20.61 26.69
N ALA A 305 5.42 -21.73 27.35
CA ALA A 305 5.50 -23.05 26.73
C ALA A 305 4.14 -23.48 26.15
N GLU A 306 3.07 -23.33 26.89
CA GLU A 306 1.70 -23.65 26.44
C GLU A 306 1.27 -22.73 25.27
N LYS A 307 1.60 -21.43 25.34
CA LYS A 307 1.35 -20.48 24.25
C LYS A 307 2.04 -20.90 22.96
N LYS A 308 3.34 -21.26 23.05
CA LYS A 308 4.12 -21.76 21.89
C LYS A 308 3.52 -23.05 21.32
N GLN A 309 3.07 -23.97 22.16
CA GLN A 309 2.45 -25.20 21.71
C GLN A 309 1.12 -24.95 20.96
N LEU A 310 0.28 -24.02 21.46
CA LEU A 310 -0.96 -23.66 20.77
C LEU A 310 -0.69 -23.00 19.41
N VAL A 311 0.26 -22.05 19.34
CA VAL A 311 0.66 -21.43 18.07
C VAL A 311 1.19 -22.47 17.09
N ALA A 312 2.03 -23.41 17.53
CA ALA A 312 2.51 -24.49 16.68
C ALA A 312 1.37 -25.36 16.12
N ALA A 313 0.34 -25.62 16.93
CA ALA A 313 -0.86 -26.34 16.47
C ALA A 313 -1.67 -25.56 15.45
N HIS A 314 -1.78 -24.22 15.57
CA HIS A 314 -2.40 -23.37 14.55
C HIS A 314 -1.57 -23.31 13.26
N THR A 315 -0.26 -23.26 13.37
CA THR A 315 0.65 -23.24 12.19
C THR A 315 0.64 -24.55 11.41
N ALA A 316 0.32 -25.66 12.07
CA ALA A 316 0.30 -26.99 11.45
C ALA A 316 -1.03 -27.30 10.69
N ARG A 317 -2.03 -26.47 10.83
CA ARG A 317 -3.31 -26.55 10.08
C ARG A 317 -3.15 -26.00 8.67
#